data_da2994a7aa3e95abfe5e08e9ff0250d4
#
_entry.id   da2994a7aa3e95abfe5e08e9ff0250d4
#
_cell.length_a   1.000
_cell.length_b   1.000
_cell.length_c   1.000
_cell.angle_alpha   90.00
_cell.angle_beta   90.00
_cell.angle_gamma   90.00
#
_symmetry.space_group_name_H-M   'P 1'
#
loop_
_entity.id
_entity.type
_entity.pdbx_description
1 polymer ?
#
loop_
_entity_poly.entity_id
_entity_poly.type
_entity_poly.pdbx_seq_one_letter_code
_entity_poly.pdbx_strand_id
1 'polypeptide(L)'
;MKKVTKAVIPAAGLGTRVLPATKAMPKGMLPLVDKPAIQYLVEEAVRSGITDILIILGRNQSIIEDHFDRSPELEEKLAKPGKEKMLEECLGIANLANILFVRQKETLGLGHAVNTAKAFT
;
A
#
# COMPACT_ATOMS: atom_id res chain seq x y z
N MET A 1 27.94 4.49 8.71
CA MET A 1 26.87 5.06 7.86
C MET A 1 25.52 4.47 8.24
N LYS A 2 24.54 5.30 8.56
CA LYS A 2 23.21 4.82 8.88
C LYS A 2 22.52 4.34 7.60
N LYS A 3 22.01 3.12 7.63
CA LYS A 3 21.17 2.63 6.54
C LYS A 3 19.80 3.29 6.59
N VAL A 4 19.27 3.63 5.44
CA VAL A 4 17.90 4.10 5.34
C VAL A 4 16.99 2.86 5.44
N THR A 5 16.13 2.81 6.45
CA THR A 5 15.23 1.66 6.71
C THR A 5 13.76 2.04 6.72
N LYS A 6 13.46 3.33 6.64
CA LYS A 6 12.07 3.83 6.66
C LYS A 6 11.73 4.53 5.36
N ALA A 7 10.52 4.33 4.88
CA ALA A 7 10.01 5.01 3.69
C ALA A 7 8.63 5.57 3.97
N VAL A 8 8.32 6.69 3.31
CA VAL A 8 7.00 7.32 3.37
C VAL A 8 6.45 7.33 1.94
N ILE A 9 5.26 6.78 1.77
CA ILE A 9 4.60 6.75 0.46
C ILE A 9 3.34 7.61 0.53
N PRO A 10 3.33 8.80 -0.09
CA PRO A 10 2.11 9.63 -0.17
C PRO A 10 1.19 9.07 -1.25
N ALA A 11 0.03 8.57 -0.84
CA ALA A 11 -0.94 7.95 -1.74
C ALA A 11 -2.30 8.68 -1.76
N ALA A 12 -2.38 9.85 -1.13
CA ALA A 12 -3.64 10.58 -0.95
C ALA A 12 -4.14 11.34 -2.19
N GLY A 13 -3.39 11.32 -3.30
CA GLY A 13 -3.75 12.05 -4.52
C GLY A 13 -5.07 11.58 -5.16
N LEU A 14 -5.77 12.49 -5.82
CA LEU A 14 -7.07 12.20 -6.44
C LEU A 14 -6.97 11.42 -7.75
N GLY A 15 -5.80 11.33 -8.35
CA GLY A 15 -5.60 10.57 -9.58
C GLY A 15 -6.31 11.15 -10.79
N THR A 16 -6.44 12.48 -10.88
CA THR A 16 -7.22 13.14 -11.93
C THR A 16 -6.72 12.88 -13.34
N ARG A 17 -5.44 12.54 -13.49
CA ARG A 17 -4.83 12.25 -14.80
C ARG A 17 -5.29 10.92 -15.39
N VAL A 18 -5.89 10.05 -14.60
CA VAL A 18 -6.32 8.71 -15.00
C VAL A 18 -7.83 8.52 -14.85
N LEU A 19 -8.58 9.60 -14.75
CA LEU A 19 -10.03 9.53 -14.76
C LEU A 19 -10.51 8.99 -16.13
N PRO A 20 -11.62 8.23 -16.18
CA PRO A 20 -12.51 7.90 -15.06
C PRO A 20 -12.10 6.68 -14.24
N ALA A 21 -10.99 6.02 -14.55
CA ALA A 21 -10.56 4.81 -13.83
C ALA A 21 -10.42 5.05 -12.32
N THR A 22 -10.00 6.25 -11.92
CA THR A 22 -9.79 6.60 -10.51
C THR A 22 -10.99 7.24 -9.84
N LYS A 23 -12.14 7.28 -10.50
CA LYS A 23 -13.34 7.91 -9.91
C LYS A 23 -13.75 7.27 -8.60
N ALA A 24 -13.74 5.95 -8.54
CA ALA A 24 -14.11 5.19 -7.34
C ALA A 24 -12.98 4.29 -6.84
N MET A 25 -11.79 4.43 -7.41
CA MET A 25 -10.64 3.60 -7.07
C MET A 25 -9.39 4.47 -6.91
N PRO A 26 -8.62 4.32 -5.81
CA PRO A 26 -7.36 5.02 -5.65
C PRO A 26 -6.39 4.70 -6.79
N LYS A 27 -5.63 5.68 -7.24
CA LYS A 27 -4.63 5.51 -8.29
C LYS A 27 -3.64 4.37 -7.95
N GLY A 28 -3.25 4.25 -6.68
CA GLY A 28 -2.33 3.20 -6.24
C GLY A 28 -2.86 1.79 -6.39
N MET A 29 -4.18 1.63 -6.54
CA MET A 29 -4.80 0.32 -6.72
C MET A 29 -5.03 -0.06 -8.18
N LEU A 30 -4.65 0.81 -9.13
CA LEU A 30 -4.72 0.45 -10.54
C LEU A 30 -3.75 -0.69 -10.80
N PRO A 31 -4.21 -1.77 -11.47
CA PRO A 31 -3.35 -2.91 -11.70
C PRO A 31 -2.29 -2.65 -12.75
N LEU A 32 -1.09 -3.14 -12.48
CA LEU A 32 -0.02 -3.22 -13.47
C LEU A 32 0.20 -4.71 -13.71
N VAL A 33 -0.41 -5.23 -14.75
CA VAL A 33 -0.48 -6.65 -15.10
C VAL A 33 -1.31 -7.44 -14.08
N ASP A 34 -0.74 -7.83 -12.94
CA ASP A 34 -1.38 -8.72 -11.96
C ASP A 34 -1.44 -8.16 -10.54
N LYS A 35 -0.77 -7.02 -10.30
CA LYS A 35 -0.69 -6.44 -8.96
C LYS A 35 -1.05 -4.97 -8.97
N PRO A 36 -1.64 -4.45 -7.89
CA PRO A 36 -1.84 -3.00 -7.77
C PRO A 36 -0.51 -2.25 -7.81
N ALA A 37 -0.52 -1.07 -8.42
CA ALA A 37 0.68 -0.24 -8.57
C ALA A 37 1.40 0.00 -7.25
N ILE A 38 0.66 0.23 -6.16
CA ILE A 38 1.25 0.51 -4.85
C ILE A 38 2.02 -0.70 -4.29
N GLN A 39 1.60 -1.91 -4.64
CA GLN A 39 2.32 -3.11 -4.20
C GLN A 39 3.72 -3.18 -4.82
N TYR A 40 3.85 -2.79 -6.09
CA TYR A 40 5.16 -2.74 -6.75
C TYR A 40 6.09 -1.75 -6.05
N LEU A 41 5.56 -0.60 -5.63
CA LEU A 41 6.35 0.39 -4.89
C LEU A 41 6.84 -0.16 -3.55
N VAL A 42 5.97 -0.84 -2.82
CA VAL A 42 6.32 -1.46 -1.55
C VAL A 42 7.37 -2.56 -1.75
N GLU A 43 7.18 -3.41 -2.76
CA GLU A 43 8.13 -4.48 -3.06
C GLU A 43 9.51 -3.92 -3.43
N GLU A 44 9.54 -2.84 -4.20
CA GLU A 44 10.79 -2.17 -4.56
C GLU A 44 11.49 -1.61 -3.33
N ALA A 45 10.75 -0.97 -2.43
CA ALA A 45 11.29 -0.45 -1.18
C ALA A 45 11.89 -1.57 -0.33
N VAL A 46 11.19 -2.70 -0.22
CA VAL A 46 11.67 -3.87 0.53
C VAL A 46 12.95 -4.41 -0.06
N ARG A 47 13.03 -4.52 -1.39
CA ARG A 47 14.24 -4.96 -2.06
C ARG A 47 15.43 -4.01 -1.84
N SER A 48 15.15 -2.75 -1.56
CA SER A 48 16.17 -1.74 -1.27
C SER A 48 16.59 -1.70 0.20
N GLY A 49 16.06 -2.59 1.03
CA GLY A 49 16.41 -2.67 2.45
C GLY A 49 15.49 -1.93 3.39
N ILE A 50 14.36 -1.42 2.90
CA ILE A 50 13.37 -0.74 3.74
C ILE A 50 12.58 -1.78 4.54
N THR A 51 12.44 -1.55 5.84
CA THR A 51 11.71 -2.45 6.74
C THR A 51 10.42 -1.85 7.28
N ASP A 52 10.35 -0.52 7.37
CA ASP A 52 9.19 0.20 7.90
C ASP A 52 8.68 1.19 6.87
N ILE A 53 7.41 1.09 6.56
CA ILE A 53 6.78 1.93 5.53
C ILE A 53 5.55 2.60 6.11
N LEU A 54 5.45 3.92 5.94
CA LEU A 54 4.26 4.68 6.27
C LEU A 54 3.57 5.08 4.96
N ILE A 55 2.32 4.69 4.80
CA ILE A 55 1.52 5.06 3.65
C ILE A 55 0.51 6.13 4.08
N ILE A 56 0.52 7.26 3.39
CA ILE A 56 -0.38 8.38 3.67
C ILE A 56 -1.58 8.28 2.77
N LEU A 57 -2.76 8.11 3.38
CA LEU A 57 -4.02 7.92 2.67
C LEU A 57 -4.88 9.18 2.72
N GLY A 58 -5.73 9.35 1.71
CA GLY A 58 -6.81 10.32 1.71
C GLY A 58 -8.14 9.66 2.04
N ARG A 59 -9.23 10.40 1.79
CA ARG A 59 -10.58 9.85 1.96
C ARG A 59 -10.83 8.73 0.95
N ASN A 60 -11.64 7.76 1.36
CA ASN A 60 -12.08 6.66 0.50
C ASN A 60 -10.92 5.82 -0.08
N GLN A 61 -9.81 5.75 0.64
CA GLN A 61 -8.65 4.95 0.22
C GLN A 61 -8.39 3.75 1.14
N SER A 62 -9.37 3.34 1.93
CA SER A 62 -9.26 2.17 2.80
C SER A 62 -8.96 0.88 2.03
N ILE A 63 -9.28 0.84 0.74
CA ILE A 63 -8.98 -0.30 -0.12
C ILE A 63 -7.46 -0.56 -0.21
N ILE A 64 -6.64 0.47 -0.10
CA ILE A 64 -5.18 0.32 -0.06
C ILE A 64 -4.76 -0.37 1.24
N GLU A 65 -5.35 0.06 2.35
CA GLU A 65 -5.09 -0.54 3.66
C GLU A 65 -5.50 -2.01 3.66
N ASP A 66 -6.69 -2.31 3.14
CA ASP A 66 -7.20 -3.67 3.04
C ASP A 66 -6.31 -4.58 2.19
N HIS A 67 -5.71 -4.03 1.14
CA HIS A 67 -4.82 -4.80 0.26
C HIS A 67 -3.60 -5.36 1.00
N PHE A 68 -3.05 -4.59 1.94
CA PHE A 68 -1.86 -5.00 2.69
C PHE A 68 -2.19 -5.71 3.99
N ASP A 69 -3.47 -5.82 4.33
CA ASP A 69 -3.91 -6.51 5.53
C ASP A 69 -4.21 -7.97 5.22
N ARG A 70 -4.34 -8.77 6.26
CA ARG A 70 -4.76 -10.16 6.12
C ARG A 70 -6.26 -10.22 5.88
N SER A 71 -6.68 -11.22 5.11
CA SER A 71 -8.08 -11.52 4.89
C SER A 71 -8.36 -12.94 5.35
N PRO A 72 -8.72 -13.16 6.63
CA PRO A 72 -8.95 -14.51 7.16
C PRO A 72 -9.98 -15.32 6.37
N GLU A 73 -11.04 -14.65 5.90
CA GLU A 73 -12.08 -15.31 5.09
C GLU A 73 -11.54 -15.82 3.78
N LEU A 74 -10.77 -15.01 3.07
CA LEU A 74 -10.16 -15.42 1.81
C LEU A 74 -9.11 -16.52 2.04
N GLU A 75 -8.30 -16.36 3.09
CA GLU A 75 -7.27 -17.34 3.44
C GLU A 75 -7.89 -18.70 3.72
N GLU A 76 -9.02 -18.74 4.42
CA GLU A 76 -9.73 -19.99 4.69
C GLU A 76 -10.20 -20.66 3.41
N LYS A 77 -10.72 -19.87 2.45
CA LYS A 77 -11.15 -20.40 1.16
C LYS A 77 -9.99 -20.93 0.32
N LEU A 78 -8.80 -20.36 0.49
CA LEU A 78 -7.60 -20.76 -0.24
C LEU A 78 -6.82 -21.91 0.45
N ALA A 79 -7.17 -22.23 1.69
CA ALA A 79 -6.56 -23.34 2.43
C ALA A 79 -7.11 -24.69 1.97
N LYS A 80 -7.04 -24.95 0.66
CA LYS A 80 -7.54 -26.16 0.01
C LYS A 80 -6.50 -26.71 -0.96
N PRO A 81 -6.50 -28.01 -1.24
CA PRO A 81 -5.58 -28.59 -2.23
C PRO A 81 -5.71 -27.88 -3.59
N GLY A 82 -4.57 -27.55 -4.18
CA GLY A 82 -4.52 -26.85 -5.47
C GLY A 82 -4.52 -25.33 -5.36
N LYS A 83 -4.67 -24.77 -4.16
CA LYS A 83 -4.71 -23.33 -3.93
C LYS A 83 -3.52 -22.80 -3.11
N GLU A 84 -2.55 -23.65 -2.83
CA GLU A 84 -1.41 -23.30 -1.95
C GLU A 84 -0.63 -22.08 -2.44
N LYS A 85 -0.42 -21.99 -3.75
CA LYS A 85 0.33 -20.88 -4.33
C LYS A 85 -0.40 -19.54 -4.15
N MET A 86 -1.71 -19.55 -4.38
CA MET A 86 -2.53 -18.35 -4.19
C MET A 86 -2.55 -17.89 -2.74
N LEU A 87 -2.65 -18.84 -1.80
CA LEU A 87 -2.61 -18.57 -0.39
C LEU A 87 -1.27 -17.94 0.01
N GLU A 88 -0.17 -18.51 -0.48
CA GLU A 88 1.17 -18.01 -0.22
C GLU A 88 1.35 -16.58 -0.72
N GLU A 89 0.85 -16.28 -1.91
CA GLU A 89 0.91 -14.93 -2.47
C GLU A 89 0.13 -13.93 -1.61
N CYS A 90 -1.07 -14.28 -1.16
CA CYS A 90 -1.88 -13.40 -0.32
C CYS A 90 -1.24 -13.17 1.05
N LEU A 91 -0.70 -14.21 1.69
CA LEU A 91 -0.01 -14.07 2.95
C LEU A 91 1.27 -13.26 2.80
N GLY A 92 1.97 -13.43 1.68
CA GLY A 92 3.19 -12.69 1.39
C GLY A 92 2.97 -11.18 1.30
N ILE A 93 1.83 -10.74 0.77
CA ILE A 93 1.49 -9.31 0.68
C ILE A 93 1.41 -8.71 2.09
N ALA A 94 0.71 -9.37 3.01
CA ALA A 94 0.55 -8.87 4.37
C ALA A 94 1.87 -8.84 5.16
N ASN A 95 2.85 -9.62 4.75
CA ASN A 95 4.14 -9.75 5.44
C ASN A 95 5.32 -9.09 4.71
N LEU A 96 5.06 -8.25 3.71
CA LEU A 96 6.12 -7.59 2.94
C LEU A 96 7.03 -6.71 3.79
N ALA A 97 6.43 -5.92 4.68
CA ALA A 97 7.14 -5.00 5.54
C ALA A 97 6.26 -4.64 6.74
N ASN A 98 6.81 -3.87 7.66
CA ASN A 98 6.00 -3.27 8.72
C ASN A 98 5.34 -2.03 8.13
N ILE A 99 4.09 -2.14 7.75
CA ILE A 99 3.36 -1.08 7.05
C ILE A 99 2.38 -0.40 8.01
N LEU A 100 2.53 0.92 8.14
CA LEU A 100 1.65 1.75 8.92
C LEU A 100 0.89 2.69 7.99
N PHE A 101 -0.29 3.08 8.39
CA PHE A 101 -1.13 3.98 7.60
C PHE A 101 -1.49 5.21 8.42
N VAL A 102 -1.48 6.37 7.77
CA VAL A 102 -1.99 7.60 8.36
C VAL A 102 -2.89 8.28 7.33
N ARG A 103 -3.98 8.85 7.81
CA ARG A 103 -4.94 9.53 6.95
C ARG A 103 -4.66 11.03 6.95
N GLN A 104 -4.48 11.60 5.77
CA GLN A 104 -4.37 13.03 5.58
C GLN A 104 -5.78 13.62 5.57
N LYS A 105 -6.06 14.58 6.45
CA LYS A 105 -7.40 15.19 6.56
C LYS A 105 -7.78 15.99 5.32
N GLU A 106 -6.80 16.70 4.75
CA GLU A 106 -6.98 17.50 3.54
C GLU A 106 -5.86 17.18 2.57
N THR A 107 -6.18 17.13 1.29
CA THR A 107 -5.17 16.86 0.26
C THR A 107 -4.53 18.20 -0.16
N LEU A 108 -3.46 18.58 0.52
CA LEU A 108 -2.76 19.84 0.31
C LEU A 108 -1.41 19.68 -0.40
N GLY A 109 -1.26 18.57 -1.13
CA GLY A 109 -0.05 18.31 -1.92
C GLY A 109 1.03 17.56 -1.16
N LEU A 110 2.14 17.31 -1.85
CA LEU A 110 3.23 16.46 -1.36
C LEU A 110 3.88 16.98 -0.08
N GLY A 111 4.14 18.28 -0.01
CA GLY A 111 4.78 18.87 1.16
C GLY A 111 3.97 18.67 2.44
N HIS A 112 2.65 18.83 2.34
CA HIS A 112 1.76 18.60 3.48
C HIS A 112 1.71 17.12 3.87
N ALA A 113 1.69 16.22 2.87
CA ALA A 113 1.72 14.79 3.13
C ALA A 113 2.98 14.39 3.88
N VAL A 114 4.15 14.88 3.46
CA VAL A 114 5.42 14.61 4.13
C VAL A 114 5.41 15.13 5.56
N ASN A 115 4.85 16.34 5.78
CA ASN A 115 4.73 16.90 7.13
C ASN A 115 3.84 16.05 8.04
N THR A 116 2.77 15.46 7.49
CA THR A 116 1.90 14.55 8.22
C THR A 116 2.66 13.34 8.75
N ALA A 117 3.70 12.93 8.05
CA ALA A 117 4.53 11.78 8.40
C ALA A 117 5.65 12.10 9.40
N LYS A 118 5.75 13.35 9.87
CA LYS A 118 6.87 13.80 10.71
C LYS A 118 7.07 12.95 11.96
N ALA A 119 6.01 12.53 12.62
CA ALA A 119 6.10 11.70 13.82
C ALA A 119 6.69 10.31 13.57
N PHE A 120 6.63 9.83 12.33
CA PHE A 120 7.15 8.51 11.95
C PHE A 120 8.67 8.55 11.76
N THR A 121 9.20 9.64 11.30
CA THR A 121 10.63 9.79 11.03
C THR A 121 11.37 10.23 12.26
#